data_6dbec3ffad0413cd8f2ec590073e4267
#
_entry.id   6dbec3ffad0413cd8f2ec590073e4267
#
_cell.length_a   1.000
_cell.length_b   1.000
_cell.length_c   1.000
_cell.angle_alpha   90.00
_cell.angle_beta   90.00
_cell.angle_gamma   90.00
#
_symmetry.space_group_name_H-M   'P 1'
#
loop_
_entity.id
_entity.type
_entity.pdbx_description
1 polymer ?
#
loop_
_entity_poly.entity_id
_entity_poly.type
_entity_poly.pdbx_seq_one_letter_code
_entity_poly.pdbx_strand_id
1 'polypeptide(L)'
;VQESVKDWDTYNDTAKKMKDAGYKMTASANDTYRVYSNNVTSKWVDGNKISIDDNIMKWVDDSKAQVDAGETGTCDLWSDDWSKGFYPQGKVFCYFGPAWLVNFSMAADTEGSIGYNGGWGAAQGPQGFFWGGTWICAAQGTDNANLVKDIMLKMTTDDDIMKDIVVDDDDFVNNSTVMNGMADGSIKVKDNKEYSSKILGGQNPLPMYCAGVETLDLSNLSSYDQGCNEEFQNAMKNYFEGKATKDEALDLFYKAVTEKYPELTY
;
A
#
# COMPACT_ATOMS: atom_id res chain seq x y z
N VAL A 1 5.79 12.35 -14.30
CA VAL A 1 4.93 11.39 -13.57
C VAL A 1 4.47 11.99 -12.23
N GLN A 2 5.39 12.51 -11.39
CA GLN A 2 5.03 13.06 -10.07
C GLN A 2 3.85 14.07 -10.13
N GLU A 3 3.92 15.06 -11.01
CA GLU A 3 2.85 16.07 -11.19
C GLU A 3 1.53 15.48 -11.70
N SER A 4 1.56 14.31 -12.31
CA SER A 4 0.38 13.65 -12.89
C SER A 4 -0.40 12.80 -11.89
N VAL A 5 0.11 12.63 -10.68
CA VAL A 5 -0.49 11.77 -9.64
C VAL A 5 -0.41 12.39 -8.23
N LYS A 6 -0.11 13.68 -8.12
CA LYS A 6 0.13 14.38 -6.85
C LYS A 6 -1.13 14.58 -5.99
N ASP A 7 -2.29 14.56 -6.62
CA ASP A 7 -3.60 14.69 -6.00
C ASP A 7 -4.63 13.87 -6.80
N TRP A 8 -5.83 13.69 -6.23
CA TRP A 8 -6.88 12.87 -6.87
C TRP A 8 -7.36 13.47 -8.19
N ASP A 9 -7.37 14.77 -8.36
CA ASP A 9 -7.81 15.41 -9.62
C ASP A 9 -6.82 15.11 -10.74
N THR A 10 -5.53 15.30 -10.50
CA THR A 10 -4.48 14.99 -11.50
C THR A 10 -4.36 13.48 -11.73
N TYR A 11 -4.59 12.66 -10.71
CA TYR A 11 -4.65 11.20 -10.84
C TYR A 11 -5.80 10.78 -11.76
N ASN A 12 -7.02 11.29 -11.55
CA ASN A 12 -8.19 10.98 -12.37
C ASN A 12 -8.02 11.44 -13.82
N ASP A 13 -7.44 12.63 -14.05
CA ASP A 13 -7.13 13.10 -15.39
C ASP A 13 -6.06 12.25 -16.08
N THR A 14 -5.11 11.71 -15.31
CA THR A 14 -4.11 10.77 -15.83
C THR A 14 -4.75 9.44 -16.17
N ALA A 15 -5.68 8.93 -15.35
CA ALA A 15 -6.41 7.69 -15.62
C ALA A 15 -7.12 7.72 -16.99
N LYS A 16 -7.79 8.82 -17.32
CA LYS A 16 -8.42 9.04 -18.64
C LYS A 16 -7.39 8.95 -19.77
N LYS A 17 -6.26 9.65 -19.63
CA LYS A 17 -5.17 9.63 -20.63
C LYS A 17 -4.58 8.24 -20.81
N MET A 18 -4.40 7.50 -19.72
CA MET A 18 -3.88 6.13 -19.78
C MET A 18 -4.85 5.18 -20.47
N LYS A 19 -6.14 5.30 -20.19
CA LYS A 19 -7.18 4.56 -20.90
C LYS A 19 -7.15 4.84 -22.40
N ASP A 20 -7.07 6.11 -22.80
CA ASP A 20 -7.00 6.50 -24.23
C ASP A 20 -5.74 5.94 -24.90
N ALA A 21 -4.64 5.77 -24.15
CA ALA A 21 -3.42 5.12 -24.61
C ALA A 21 -3.47 3.58 -24.57
N GLY A 22 -4.58 2.99 -24.14
CA GLY A 22 -4.78 1.54 -24.06
C GLY A 22 -4.21 0.89 -22.80
N TYR A 23 -4.03 1.68 -21.73
CA TYR A 23 -3.60 1.22 -20.41
C TYR A 23 -4.74 1.31 -19.41
N LYS A 24 -4.69 0.49 -18.37
CA LYS A 24 -5.42 0.74 -17.12
C LYS A 24 -4.57 1.59 -16.20
N MET A 25 -5.19 2.49 -15.46
CA MET A 25 -4.49 3.27 -14.42
C MET A 25 -3.98 2.34 -13.32
N THR A 26 -4.86 1.49 -12.76
CA THR A 26 -4.52 0.41 -11.84
C THR A 26 -5.15 -0.91 -12.26
N ALA A 27 -4.58 -2.03 -11.84
CA ALA A 27 -5.11 -3.36 -12.11
C ALA A 27 -6.39 -3.65 -11.33
N SER A 28 -6.53 -3.07 -10.15
CA SER A 28 -7.62 -3.28 -9.22
C SER A 28 -8.11 -1.96 -8.63
N ALA A 29 -9.41 -1.84 -8.40
CA ALA A 29 -9.99 -0.77 -7.59
C ALA A 29 -9.40 -0.79 -6.15
N ASN A 30 -9.02 -1.97 -5.66
CA ASN A 30 -8.41 -2.14 -4.33
C ASN A 30 -6.98 -1.57 -4.23
N ASP A 31 -6.29 -1.30 -5.34
CA ASP A 31 -4.94 -0.70 -5.30
C ASP A 31 -4.93 0.63 -4.55
N THR A 32 -5.96 1.45 -4.71
CA THR A 32 -6.06 2.77 -4.05
C THR A 32 -6.65 2.73 -2.65
N TYR A 33 -7.24 1.60 -2.23
CA TYR A 33 -8.02 1.51 -1.00
C TYR A 33 -7.26 1.99 0.25
N ARG A 34 -5.98 1.57 0.40
CA ARG A 34 -5.18 1.93 1.57
C ARG A 34 -4.94 3.43 1.71
N VAL A 35 -4.87 4.16 0.60
CA VAL A 35 -4.74 5.62 0.65
C VAL A 35 -5.97 6.24 1.31
N TYR A 36 -7.17 5.79 0.95
CA TYR A 36 -8.41 6.30 1.54
C TYR A 36 -8.60 5.82 2.99
N SER A 37 -8.41 4.54 3.26
CA SER A 37 -8.68 3.96 4.58
C SER A 37 -7.68 4.37 5.66
N ASN A 38 -6.50 4.88 5.29
CA ASN A 38 -5.54 5.43 6.23
C ASN A 38 -5.73 6.93 6.49
N ASN A 39 -6.52 7.60 5.67
CA ASN A 39 -6.78 9.05 5.79
C ASN A 39 -8.23 9.31 6.25
N VAL A 40 -8.68 8.55 7.24
CA VAL A 40 -10.01 8.63 7.84
C VAL A 40 -10.03 9.58 9.04
N THR A 41 -11.18 10.16 9.30
CA THR A 41 -11.43 11.07 10.44
C THR A 41 -12.14 10.36 11.60
N SER A 42 -12.63 9.15 11.38
CA SER A 42 -13.34 8.34 12.38
C SER A 42 -12.90 6.87 12.33
N LYS A 43 -13.10 6.16 13.45
CA LYS A 43 -12.85 4.72 13.54
C LYS A 43 -13.95 3.92 12.87
N TRP A 44 -13.64 2.69 12.45
CA TRP A 44 -14.65 1.72 12.01
C TRP A 44 -15.71 1.40 13.06
N VAL A 45 -15.36 1.50 14.33
CA VAL A 45 -16.26 1.15 15.44
C VAL A 45 -16.23 2.25 16.49
N ASP A 46 -17.40 2.81 16.78
CA ASP A 46 -17.64 3.71 17.91
C ASP A 46 -18.51 3.00 18.95
N GLY A 47 -17.94 2.74 20.13
CA GLY A 47 -18.53 1.85 21.12
C GLY A 47 -18.67 0.43 20.61
N ASN A 48 -19.89 0.04 20.23
CA ASN A 48 -20.16 -1.24 19.56
C ASN A 48 -20.84 -1.04 18.20
N LYS A 49 -20.93 0.18 17.71
CA LYS A 49 -21.59 0.50 16.43
C LYS A 49 -20.59 0.64 15.31
N ILE A 50 -20.84 -0.07 14.21
CA ILE A 50 -20.06 0.05 12.97
C ILE A 50 -20.38 1.41 12.33
N SER A 51 -19.33 2.14 11.93
CA SER A 51 -19.41 3.43 11.24
C SER A 51 -18.44 3.43 10.05
N ILE A 52 -18.95 3.81 8.89
CA ILE A 52 -18.12 3.93 7.68
C ILE A 52 -17.75 5.41 7.51
N ASP A 53 -16.45 5.69 7.51
CA ASP A 53 -15.96 7.06 7.30
C ASP A 53 -16.26 7.56 5.88
N ASP A 54 -16.54 8.86 5.75
CA ASP A 54 -16.87 9.48 4.46
C ASP A 54 -15.75 9.31 3.43
N ASN A 55 -14.48 9.26 3.85
CA ASN A 55 -13.36 9.03 2.95
C ASN A 55 -13.34 7.61 2.38
N ILE A 56 -13.77 6.63 3.16
CA ILE A 56 -13.96 5.25 2.67
C ILE A 56 -15.12 5.19 1.66
N MET A 57 -16.22 5.89 1.94
CA MET A 57 -17.33 5.98 0.98
C MET A 57 -16.93 6.72 -0.30
N LYS A 58 -16.05 7.74 -0.19
CA LYS A 58 -15.49 8.40 -1.36
C LYS A 58 -14.69 7.44 -2.24
N TRP A 59 -13.89 6.53 -1.63
CA TRP A 59 -13.22 5.47 -2.40
C TRP A 59 -14.21 4.61 -3.20
N VAL A 60 -15.36 4.27 -2.61
CA VAL A 60 -16.39 3.49 -3.31
C VAL A 60 -16.88 4.22 -4.56
N ASP A 61 -17.20 5.51 -4.42
CA ASP A 61 -17.75 6.29 -5.52
C ASP A 61 -16.71 6.57 -6.61
N ASP A 62 -15.48 6.94 -6.23
CA ASP A 62 -14.37 7.17 -7.16
C ASP A 62 -13.99 5.88 -7.92
N SER A 63 -13.85 4.76 -7.20
CA SER A 63 -13.51 3.47 -7.79
C SER A 63 -14.59 2.98 -8.75
N LYS A 64 -15.88 3.11 -8.39
CA LYS A 64 -16.98 2.73 -9.27
C LYS A 64 -16.97 3.56 -10.56
N ALA A 65 -16.77 4.87 -10.44
CA ALA A 65 -16.68 5.74 -11.60
C ALA A 65 -15.54 5.34 -12.55
N GLN A 66 -14.34 5.04 -12.01
CA GLN A 66 -13.18 4.61 -12.79
C GLN A 66 -13.37 3.23 -13.43
N VAL A 67 -14.00 2.29 -12.71
CA VAL A 67 -14.32 0.95 -13.24
C VAL A 67 -15.32 1.06 -14.39
N ASP A 68 -16.41 1.81 -14.21
CA ASP A 68 -17.43 2.01 -15.25
C ASP A 68 -16.85 2.75 -16.48
N ALA A 69 -15.93 3.66 -16.27
CA ALA A 69 -15.18 4.31 -17.33
C ALA A 69 -14.16 3.37 -18.01
N GLY A 70 -13.84 2.21 -17.44
CA GLY A 70 -12.82 1.29 -17.95
C GLY A 70 -11.38 1.73 -17.70
N GLU A 71 -11.18 2.68 -16.80
CA GLU A 71 -9.88 3.25 -16.41
C GLU A 71 -9.13 2.36 -15.42
N THR A 72 -9.86 1.62 -14.58
CA THR A 72 -9.33 0.71 -13.55
C THR A 72 -9.96 -0.68 -13.67
N GLY A 73 -9.23 -1.71 -13.23
CA GLY A 73 -9.70 -3.09 -13.17
C GLY A 73 -10.41 -3.46 -11.87
N THR A 74 -10.89 -4.70 -11.82
CA THR A 74 -11.61 -5.27 -10.64
C THR A 74 -10.99 -6.60 -10.18
N CYS A 75 -9.79 -6.95 -10.63
CA CYS A 75 -9.13 -8.17 -10.19
C CYS A 75 -8.78 -8.10 -8.70
N ASP A 76 -8.64 -9.24 -8.06
CA ASP A 76 -8.18 -9.31 -6.68
C ASP A 76 -6.70 -8.93 -6.59
N LEU A 77 -6.33 -8.20 -5.55
CA LEU A 77 -4.93 -7.99 -5.20
C LEU A 77 -4.25 -9.36 -5.02
N TRP A 78 -2.99 -9.44 -5.41
CA TRP A 78 -2.15 -10.65 -5.33
C TRP A 78 -2.56 -11.80 -6.26
N SER A 79 -3.59 -11.62 -7.09
CA SER A 79 -3.97 -12.60 -8.12
C SER A 79 -3.00 -12.59 -9.30
N ASP A 80 -3.04 -13.67 -10.10
CA ASP A 80 -2.28 -13.75 -11.36
C ASP A 80 -2.68 -12.60 -12.31
N ASP A 81 -3.96 -12.23 -12.35
CA ASP A 81 -4.45 -11.14 -13.19
C ASP A 81 -3.89 -9.77 -12.75
N TRP A 82 -3.76 -9.54 -11.45
CA TRP A 82 -3.12 -8.35 -10.92
C TRP A 82 -1.63 -8.30 -11.26
N SER A 83 -0.94 -9.43 -11.13
CA SER A 83 0.51 -9.55 -11.38
C SER A 83 0.89 -9.45 -12.85
N LYS A 84 -0.04 -9.65 -13.80
CA LYS A 84 0.20 -9.44 -15.23
C LYS A 84 0.70 -8.03 -15.55
N GLY A 85 0.31 -7.03 -14.78
CA GLY A 85 0.75 -5.65 -14.97
C GLY A 85 2.20 -5.40 -14.59
N PHE A 86 2.90 -6.34 -13.96
CA PHE A 86 4.35 -6.26 -13.73
C PHE A 86 5.18 -6.48 -15.00
N TYR A 87 4.51 -6.87 -16.09
CA TYR A 87 5.11 -7.08 -17.39
C TYR A 87 4.53 -6.09 -18.42
N PRO A 88 5.32 -5.68 -19.43
CA PRO A 88 4.90 -4.64 -20.38
C PRO A 88 3.57 -4.93 -21.10
N GLN A 89 3.28 -6.20 -21.36
CA GLN A 89 2.05 -6.62 -22.03
C GLN A 89 0.80 -6.49 -21.16
N GLY A 90 0.93 -6.40 -19.85
CA GLY A 90 -0.19 -6.26 -18.93
C GLY A 90 -0.84 -4.87 -18.95
N LYS A 91 -0.09 -3.85 -19.45
CA LYS A 91 -0.59 -2.50 -19.69
C LYS A 91 -1.29 -1.87 -18.48
N VAL A 92 -0.65 -1.97 -17.33
CA VAL A 92 -1.03 -1.27 -16.09
C VAL A 92 -0.04 -0.13 -15.88
N PHE A 93 -0.54 1.08 -15.59
CA PHE A 93 0.29 2.26 -15.46
C PHE A 93 0.94 2.37 -14.09
N CYS A 94 0.19 2.15 -13.00
CA CYS A 94 0.73 2.26 -11.65
C CYS A 94 0.13 1.23 -10.67
N TYR A 95 0.83 1.09 -9.56
CA TYR A 95 0.44 0.33 -8.38
C TYR A 95 0.60 1.22 -7.16
N PHE A 96 -0.25 1.03 -6.17
CA PHE A 96 -0.09 1.62 -4.85
C PHE A 96 0.44 0.57 -3.89
N GLY A 97 1.50 0.88 -3.18
CA GLY A 97 2.08 -0.08 -2.26
C GLY A 97 3.13 0.52 -1.32
N PRO A 98 3.47 -0.23 -0.28
CA PRO A 98 4.59 0.11 0.62
C PRO A 98 5.94 -0.16 -0.07
N ALA A 99 7.03 0.24 0.58
CA ALA A 99 8.37 0.07 0.03
C ALA A 99 8.67 -1.40 -0.36
N TRP A 100 8.31 -2.36 0.50
CA TRP A 100 8.55 -3.79 0.24
C TRP A 100 7.83 -4.34 -1.02
N LEU A 101 6.79 -3.66 -1.52
CA LEU A 101 6.09 -4.09 -2.74
C LEU A 101 7.05 -4.14 -3.93
N VAL A 102 7.94 -3.18 -4.05
CA VAL A 102 8.82 -2.97 -5.20
C VAL A 102 9.72 -4.19 -5.44
N ASN A 103 10.45 -4.63 -4.42
CA ASN A 103 11.37 -5.77 -4.56
C ASN A 103 10.67 -7.11 -4.35
N PHE A 104 9.84 -7.22 -3.33
CA PHE A 104 9.26 -8.50 -2.90
C PHE A 104 8.14 -9.01 -3.82
N SER A 105 7.32 -8.12 -4.39
CA SER A 105 6.08 -8.53 -5.07
C SER A 105 6.04 -8.25 -6.58
N MET A 106 6.80 -7.24 -7.06
CA MET A 106 6.67 -6.77 -8.45
C MET A 106 7.59 -7.52 -9.44
N ALA A 107 7.94 -8.77 -9.14
CA ALA A 107 8.75 -9.64 -9.99
C ALA A 107 10.10 -9.02 -10.42
N ALA A 108 10.72 -8.25 -9.52
CA ALA A 108 11.93 -7.49 -9.82
C ALA A 108 13.16 -8.34 -10.21
N ASP A 109 13.18 -9.60 -9.81
CA ASP A 109 14.20 -10.61 -10.11
C ASP A 109 13.89 -11.45 -11.37
N THR A 110 12.72 -11.25 -11.98
CA THR A 110 12.23 -12.07 -13.08
C THR A 110 12.51 -11.42 -14.44
N GLU A 111 13.30 -12.08 -15.29
CA GLU A 111 13.62 -11.60 -16.64
C GLU A 111 12.35 -11.31 -17.45
N GLY A 112 12.33 -10.17 -18.11
CA GLY A 112 11.19 -9.70 -18.91
C GLY A 112 10.16 -8.88 -18.13
N SER A 113 10.24 -8.80 -16.79
CA SER A 113 9.45 -7.89 -16.02
C SER A 113 9.91 -6.42 -16.18
N ILE A 114 9.05 -5.48 -15.86
CA ILE A 114 9.36 -4.05 -15.88
C ILE A 114 10.47 -3.75 -14.84
N GLY A 115 10.34 -4.30 -13.63
CA GLY A 115 11.28 -4.08 -12.52
C GLY A 115 12.69 -4.62 -12.78
N TYR A 116 12.80 -5.79 -13.43
CA TYR A 116 14.08 -6.41 -13.77
C TYR A 116 15.01 -5.48 -14.58
N ASN A 117 14.42 -4.67 -15.45
CA ASN A 117 15.13 -3.71 -16.30
C ASN A 117 15.18 -2.29 -15.71
N GLY A 118 14.75 -2.09 -14.46
CA GLY A 118 14.70 -0.75 -13.85
C GLY A 118 13.65 0.17 -14.50
N GLY A 119 12.56 -0.41 -14.97
CA GLY A 119 11.52 0.32 -15.71
C GLY A 119 10.46 0.97 -14.82
N TRP A 120 10.47 0.73 -13.51
CA TRP A 120 9.58 1.41 -12.57
C TRP A 120 10.16 2.75 -12.10
N GLY A 121 9.29 3.66 -11.70
CA GLY A 121 9.62 4.87 -10.98
C GLY A 121 8.65 5.06 -9.82
N ALA A 122 9.15 5.49 -8.68
CA ALA A 122 8.32 5.84 -7.54
C ALA A 122 7.88 7.30 -7.63
N ALA A 123 6.63 7.57 -7.28
CA ALA A 123 6.07 8.91 -7.18
C ALA A 123 5.21 9.00 -5.93
N GLN A 124 5.26 10.14 -5.25
CA GLN A 124 4.33 10.40 -4.16
C GLN A 124 2.92 10.47 -4.76
N GLY A 125 2.03 9.64 -4.27
CA GLY A 125 0.63 9.66 -4.65
C GLY A 125 -0.14 10.81 -3.97
N PRO A 126 -1.47 10.83 -4.06
CA PRO A 126 -2.30 11.90 -3.51
C PRO A 126 -2.14 12.11 -2.00
N GLN A 127 -1.87 11.05 -1.25
CA GLN A 127 -1.69 11.08 0.21
C GLN A 127 -0.75 9.95 0.64
N GLY A 128 -0.07 10.14 1.78
CA GLY A 128 0.68 9.08 2.46
C GLY A 128 -0.26 8.01 3.03
N PHE A 129 0.23 6.78 3.12
CA PHE A 129 -0.53 5.68 3.71
C PHE A 129 0.41 4.62 4.29
N PHE A 130 -0.11 3.86 5.24
CA PHE A 130 0.55 2.73 5.88
C PHE A 130 -0.04 1.42 5.36
N TRP A 131 0.82 0.46 5.08
CA TRP A 131 0.39 -0.87 4.69
C TRP A 131 1.33 -1.94 5.21
N GLY A 132 1.03 -2.46 6.37
CA GLY A 132 1.75 -3.58 6.96
C GLY A 132 3.18 -3.27 7.35
N GLY A 133 4.02 -4.28 7.28
CA GLY A 133 5.40 -4.31 7.72
C GLY A 133 5.73 -5.66 8.33
N THR A 134 6.95 -5.81 8.85
CA THR A 134 7.39 -7.02 9.54
C THR A 134 7.35 -6.82 11.05
N TRP A 135 6.67 -7.71 11.76
CA TRP A 135 6.61 -7.74 13.21
C TRP A 135 7.52 -8.82 13.76
N ILE A 136 8.46 -8.44 14.62
CA ILE A 136 9.35 -9.38 15.31
C ILE A 136 8.82 -9.58 16.72
N CYS A 137 8.39 -10.82 17.03
CA CYS A 137 7.77 -11.16 18.30
C CYS A 137 8.53 -12.27 19.02
N ALA A 138 8.54 -12.22 20.35
CA ALA A 138 9.03 -13.31 21.20
C ALA A 138 7.90 -14.30 21.51
N ALA A 139 8.17 -15.60 21.43
CA ALA A 139 7.23 -16.60 21.91
C ALA A 139 7.15 -16.54 23.44
N GLN A 140 5.93 -16.56 23.99
CA GLN A 140 5.73 -16.66 25.43
C GLN A 140 6.34 -17.97 25.97
N GLY A 141 7.13 -17.87 27.04
CA GLY A 141 7.78 -19.02 27.67
C GLY A 141 9.05 -19.50 26.97
N THR A 142 9.65 -18.69 26.07
CA THR A 142 10.95 -19.02 25.46
C THR A 142 12.05 -19.15 26.51
N ASP A 143 12.86 -20.22 26.42
CA ASP A 143 14.06 -20.39 27.25
C ASP A 143 15.21 -19.47 26.85
N ASN A 144 15.09 -18.77 25.71
CA ASN A 144 16.12 -17.92 25.11
C ASN A 144 15.78 -16.43 25.17
N ALA A 145 15.05 -15.98 26.20
CA ALA A 145 14.52 -14.61 26.29
C ALA A 145 15.58 -13.51 26.06
N ASN A 146 16.79 -13.66 26.60
CA ASN A 146 17.88 -12.68 26.41
C ASN A 146 18.37 -12.63 24.98
N LEU A 147 18.52 -13.78 24.31
CA LEU A 147 18.94 -13.86 22.91
C LEU A 147 17.87 -13.25 22.01
N VAL A 148 16.60 -13.60 22.23
CA VAL A 148 15.48 -13.02 21.45
C VAL A 148 15.39 -11.51 21.61
N LYS A 149 15.54 -11.01 22.85
CA LYS A 149 15.60 -9.55 23.10
C LYS A 149 16.73 -8.88 22.31
N ASP A 150 17.92 -9.50 22.31
CA ASP A 150 19.10 -8.96 21.60
C ASP A 150 18.86 -8.93 20.07
N ILE A 151 18.29 -9.97 19.52
CA ILE A 151 17.87 -10.03 18.11
C ILE A 151 16.85 -8.95 17.80
N MET A 152 15.78 -8.83 18.61
CA MET A 152 14.75 -7.82 18.41
C MET A 152 15.34 -6.40 18.42
N LEU A 153 16.20 -6.09 19.38
CA LEU A 153 16.86 -4.79 19.46
C LEU A 153 17.72 -4.51 18.23
N LYS A 154 18.57 -5.45 17.84
CA LYS A 154 19.45 -5.27 16.67
C LYS A 154 18.65 -5.11 15.38
N MET A 155 17.65 -5.95 15.16
CA MET A 155 16.82 -5.92 13.95
C MET A 155 15.89 -4.70 13.86
N THR A 156 15.78 -3.88 14.91
CA THR A 156 14.89 -2.71 14.92
C THR A 156 15.60 -1.38 15.23
N THR A 157 16.86 -1.41 15.71
CA THR A 157 17.54 -0.19 16.17
C THR A 157 19.00 -0.07 15.74
N ASP A 158 19.63 -1.14 15.24
CA ASP A 158 21.03 -1.08 14.83
C ASP A 158 21.15 -0.41 13.45
N ASP A 159 21.87 0.69 13.38
CA ASP A 159 21.97 1.52 12.18
C ASP A 159 22.59 0.78 10.98
N ASP A 160 23.57 -0.09 11.22
CA ASP A 160 24.22 -0.85 10.13
C ASP A 160 23.27 -1.92 9.58
N ILE A 161 22.60 -2.66 10.46
CA ILE A 161 21.61 -3.67 10.05
C ILE A 161 20.44 -3.00 9.32
N MET A 162 19.92 -1.87 9.83
CA MET A 162 18.84 -1.14 9.19
C MET A 162 19.23 -0.62 7.80
N LYS A 163 20.44 -0.11 7.66
CA LYS A 163 20.98 0.31 6.37
C LYS A 163 21.11 -0.86 5.39
N ASP A 164 21.62 -2.01 5.85
CA ASP A 164 21.78 -3.20 5.02
C ASP A 164 20.42 -3.72 4.52
N ILE A 165 19.37 -3.73 5.36
CA ILE A 165 18.00 -4.08 4.93
C ILE A 165 17.53 -3.16 3.79
N VAL A 166 17.73 -1.85 3.91
CA VAL A 166 17.33 -0.90 2.85
C VAL A 166 18.08 -1.17 1.54
N VAL A 167 19.36 -1.48 1.63
CA VAL A 167 20.21 -1.68 0.44
C VAL A 167 19.92 -3.01 -0.24
N ASP A 168 19.73 -4.07 0.54
CA ASP A 168 19.60 -5.43 0.02
C ASP A 168 18.16 -5.73 -0.46
N ASP A 169 17.16 -5.14 0.22
CA ASP A 169 15.74 -5.42 -0.04
C ASP A 169 14.97 -4.27 -0.71
N ASP A 170 15.62 -3.13 -1.01
CA ASP A 170 14.93 -1.92 -1.49
C ASP A 170 13.75 -1.51 -0.57
N ASP A 171 13.88 -1.73 0.75
CA ASP A 171 12.81 -1.54 1.72
C ASP A 171 12.94 -0.23 2.51
N PHE A 172 12.03 0.00 3.44
CA PHE A 172 11.97 1.14 4.33
C PHE A 172 11.87 0.66 5.78
N VAL A 173 12.74 1.17 6.65
CA VAL A 173 12.86 0.69 8.03
C VAL A 173 12.38 1.74 9.04
N ASN A 174 12.11 1.31 10.27
CA ASN A 174 11.63 2.15 11.36
C ASN A 174 12.72 2.97 12.08
N ASN A 175 13.93 3.04 11.51
CA ASN A 175 15.03 3.86 12.04
C ASN A 175 15.09 5.21 11.30
N SER A 176 14.55 6.27 11.91
CA SER A 176 14.48 7.60 11.29
C SER A 176 15.85 8.22 11.01
N THR A 177 16.88 7.92 11.82
CA THR A 177 18.25 8.42 11.61
C THR A 177 18.79 7.86 10.30
N VAL A 178 18.68 6.55 10.10
CA VAL A 178 19.14 5.89 8.87
C VAL A 178 18.32 6.34 7.68
N MET A 179 16.99 6.37 7.79
CA MET A 179 16.13 6.76 6.68
C MET A 179 16.38 8.18 6.21
N ASN A 180 16.41 9.15 7.11
CA ASN A 180 16.67 10.54 6.75
C ASN A 180 18.10 10.73 6.23
N GLY A 181 19.10 10.09 6.84
CA GLY A 181 20.48 10.19 6.40
C GLY A 181 20.74 9.54 5.03
N MET A 182 20.05 8.45 4.69
CA MET A 182 20.10 7.87 3.35
C MET A 182 19.27 8.67 2.34
N ALA A 183 18.18 9.31 2.79
CA ALA A 183 17.36 10.16 1.96
C ALA A 183 18.08 11.43 1.50
N ASP A 184 18.80 12.10 2.41
CA ASP A 184 19.54 13.34 2.12
C ASP A 184 21.00 13.09 1.65
N GLY A 185 21.44 11.83 1.65
CA GLY A 185 22.76 11.41 1.21
C GLY A 185 23.88 11.67 2.24
N SER A 186 23.58 12.01 3.49
CA SER A 186 24.58 12.10 4.57
C SER A 186 25.06 10.73 5.04
N ILE A 187 24.22 9.70 4.96
CA ILE A 187 24.59 8.30 5.12
C ILE A 187 24.81 7.69 3.74
N LYS A 188 26.04 7.24 3.50
CA LYS A 188 26.44 6.60 2.23
C LYS A 188 26.36 5.08 2.34
N VAL A 189 26.11 4.45 1.21
CA VAL A 189 26.19 3.00 1.03
C VAL A 189 27.61 2.59 0.61
N LYS A 190 27.79 1.34 0.20
CA LYS A 190 29.08 0.81 -0.26
C LYS A 190 29.73 1.71 -1.31
N ASP A 191 31.06 1.79 -1.27
CA ASP A 191 31.88 2.62 -2.15
C ASP A 191 31.62 4.13 -2.02
N ASN A 192 31.13 4.57 -0.86
CA ASN A 192 30.80 5.97 -0.57
C ASN A 192 29.79 6.60 -1.54
N LYS A 193 28.85 5.80 -2.05
CA LYS A 193 27.79 6.23 -2.95
C LYS A 193 26.52 6.61 -2.19
N GLU A 194 25.66 7.38 -2.83
CA GLU A 194 24.29 7.56 -2.38
C GLU A 194 23.46 6.31 -2.70
N TYR A 195 22.44 6.06 -1.86
CA TYR A 195 21.52 4.97 -2.13
C TYR A 195 20.69 5.26 -3.38
N SER A 196 20.47 4.23 -4.17
CA SER A 196 19.54 4.27 -5.30
C SER A 196 19.01 2.88 -5.61
N SER A 197 17.74 2.76 -5.91
CA SER A 197 17.09 1.51 -6.29
C SER A 197 17.34 1.19 -7.76
N LYS A 198 17.86 0.00 -8.03
CA LYS A 198 18.02 -0.49 -9.40
C LYS A 198 16.66 -0.72 -10.07
N ILE A 199 15.69 -1.22 -9.32
CA ILE A 199 14.33 -1.53 -9.78
C ILE A 199 13.61 -0.26 -10.22
N LEU A 200 13.90 0.86 -9.54
CA LEU A 200 13.37 2.18 -9.83
C LEU A 200 14.25 3.01 -10.77
N GLY A 201 15.05 2.36 -11.61
CA GLY A 201 15.88 3.05 -12.61
C GLY A 201 16.98 3.95 -12.04
N GLY A 202 17.43 3.68 -10.83
CA GLY A 202 18.44 4.48 -10.13
C GLY A 202 17.86 5.61 -9.26
N GLN A 203 16.55 5.69 -9.09
CA GLN A 203 15.91 6.63 -8.19
C GLN A 203 16.19 6.29 -6.73
N ASN A 204 16.38 7.31 -5.88
CA ASN A 204 16.30 7.17 -4.43
C ASN A 204 14.86 7.50 -3.98
N PRO A 205 14.04 6.53 -3.55
CA PRO A 205 12.65 6.79 -3.13
C PRO A 205 12.54 7.25 -1.67
N LEU A 206 13.62 7.17 -0.87
CA LEU A 206 13.58 7.42 0.57
C LEU A 206 13.10 8.83 0.95
N PRO A 207 13.47 9.92 0.24
CA PRO A 207 12.91 11.25 0.54
C PRO A 207 11.38 11.27 0.49
N MET A 208 10.80 10.55 -0.48
CA MET A 208 9.35 10.44 -0.64
C MET A 208 8.72 9.61 0.49
N TYR A 209 9.33 8.48 0.86
CA TYR A 209 8.83 7.65 1.96
C TYR A 209 8.90 8.38 3.29
N CYS A 210 10.01 9.08 3.59
CA CYS A 210 10.15 9.89 4.80
C CYS A 210 9.05 10.97 4.88
N ALA A 211 8.82 11.70 3.79
CA ALA A 211 7.77 12.70 3.74
C ALA A 211 6.36 12.09 3.91
N GLY A 212 6.13 10.89 3.37
CA GLY A 212 4.86 10.17 3.52
C GLY A 212 4.58 9.79 4.98
N VAL A 213 5.59 9.30 5.70
CA VAL A 213 5.46 8.92 7.12
C VAL A 213 5.06 10.11 8.00
N GLU A 214 5.57 11.31 7.74
CA GLU A 214 5.26 12.51 8.51
C GLU A 214 3.80 12.95 8.38
N THR A 215 3.09 12.49 7.35
CA THR A 215 1.67 12.83 7.12
C THR A 215 0.70 11.83 7.71
N LEU A 216 1.17 10.71 8.26
CA LEU A 216 0.31 9.65 8.79
C LEU A 216 -0.29 10.01 10.15
N ASP A 217 -1.60 9.91 10.26
CA ASP A 217 -2.33 9.92 11.52
C ASP A 217 -3.02 8.57 11.75
N LEU A 218 -2.44 7.78 12.64
CA LEU A 218 -2.95 6.44 12.98
C LEU A 218 -3.83 6.43 14.24
N SER A 219 -4.28 7.59 14.71
CA SER A 219 -5.09 7.73 15.95
C SER A 219 -6.47 7.09 15.84
N ASN A 220 -6.98 6.91 14.61
CA ASN A 220 -8.24 6.26 14.31
C ASN A 220 -8.16 4.74 14.13
N LEU A 221 -6.97 4.14 14.29
CA LEU A 221 -6.84 2.69 14.23
C LEU A 221 -7.50 1.99 15.42
N SER A 222 -8.06 0.83 15.16
CA SER A 222 -8.70 -0.04 16.14
C SER A 222 -8.41 -1.51 15.89
N SER A 223 -8.74 -2.38 16.84
CA SER A 223 -8.60 -3.83 16.68
C SER A 223 -9.54 -4.43 15.61
N TYR A 224 -10.53 -3.67 15.17
CA TYR A 224 -11.51 -4.10 14.16
C TYR A 224 -11.08 -3.77 12.73
N ASP A 225 -10.08 -2.91 12.55
CA ASP A 225 -9.73 -2.34 11.24
C ASP A 225 -9.40 -3.40 10.20
N GLN A 226 -8.61 -4.41 10.57
CA GLN A 226 -8.26 -5.45 9.61
C GLN A 226 -9.50 -6.17 9.09
N GLY A 227 -10.37 -6.64 10.00
CA GLY A 227 -11.58 -7.34 9.63
C GLY A 227 -12.56 -6.47 8.86
N CYS A 228 -12.79 -5.23 9.32
CA CYS A 228 -13.68 -4.30 8.62
C CYS A 228 -13.15 -3.95 7.21
N ASN A 229 -11.86 -3.66 7.07
CA ASN A 229 -11.25 -3.36 5.77
C ASN A 229 -11.33 -4.54 4.78
N GLU A 230 -11.07 -5.77 5.25
CA GLU A 230 -11.15 -6.97 4.42
C GLU A 230 -12.58 -7.22 3.94
N GLU A 231 -13.55 -7.26 4.87
CA GLU A 231 -14.95 -7.52 4.54
C GLU A 231 -15.54 -6.40 3.67
N PHE A 232 -15.13 -5.15 3.88
CA PHE A 232 -15.59 -4.02 3.08
C PHE A 232 -15.13 -4.11 1.62
N GLN A 233 -13.85 -4.37 1.39
CA GLN A 233 -13.32 -4.55 0.04
C GLN A 233 -13.96 -5.74 -0.68
N ASN A 234 -14.15 -6.88 0.03
CA ASN A 234 -14.79 -8.06 -0.50
C ASN A 234 -16.25 -7.79 -0.92
N ALA A 235 -17.00 -7.08 -0.09
CA ALA A 235 -18.39 -6.72 -0.38
C ALA A 235 -18.48 -5.75 -1.56
N MET A 236 -17.68 -4.68 -1.57
CA MET A 236 -17.68 -3.65 -2.61
C MET A 236 -17.24 -4.18 -3.97
N LYS A 237 -16.45 -5.25 -4.06
CA LYS A 237 -16.11 -5.90 -5.31
C LYS A 237 -17.36 -6.28 -6.13
N ASN A 238 -18.41 -6.79 -5.48
CA ASN A 238 -19.65 -7.14 -6.17
C ASN A 238 -20.33 -5.90 -6.80
N TYR A 239 -20.26 -4.76 -6.12
CA TYR A 239 -20.77 -3.50 -6.65
C TYR A 239 -19.92 -3.00 -7.83
N PHE A 240 -18.62 -3.04 -7.73
CA PHE A 240 -17.71 -2.63 -8.81
C PHE A 240 -17.89 -3.48 -10.07
N GLU A 241 -18.10 -4.77 -9.92
CA GLU A 241 -18.36 -5.71 -11.02
C GLU A 241 -19.79 -5.67 -11.57
N GLY A 242 -20.67 -4.84 -10.99
CA GLY A 242 -22.09 -4.74 -11.41
C GLY A 242 -22.94 -5.95 -11.04
N LYS A 243 -22.48 -6.77 -10.08
CA LYS A 243 -23.19 -7.96 -9.59
C LYS A 243 -24.18 -7.65 -8.45
N ALA A 244 -24.01 -6.51 -7.80
CA ALA A 244 -24.84 -6.00 -6.72
C ALA A 244 -25.01 -4.48 -6.84
N THR A 245 -26.07 -3.96 -6.26
CA THR A 245 -26.21 -2.52 -5.99
C THR A 245 -25.29 -2.11 -4.85
N LYS A 246 -25.08 -0.80 -4.65
CA LYS A 246 -24.31 -0.26 -3.54
C LYS A 246 -24.91 -0.68 -2.19
N ASP A 247 -26.23 -0.60 -2.05
CA ASP A 247 -26.95 -0.97 -0.83
C ASP A 247 -26.83 -2.46 -0.52
N GLU A 248 -26.98 -3.34 -1.52
CA GLU A 248 -26.77 -4.79 -1.34
C GLU A 248 -25.31 -5.11 -0.93
N ALA A 249 -24.32 -4.40 -1.46
CA ALA A 249 -22.93 -4.58 -1.07
C ALA A 249 -22.68 -4.11 0.37
N LEU A 250 -23.30 -3.00 0.80
CA LEU A 250 -23.24 -2.53 2.19
C LEU A 250 -23.92 -3.53 3.15
N ASP A 251 -25.05 -4.09 2.79
CA ASP A 251 -25.72 -5.13 3.58
C ASP A 251 -24.84 -6.38 3.74
N LEU A 252 -24.15 -6.80 2.66
CA LEU A 252 -23.20 -7.90 2.73
C LEU A 252 -22.03 -7.59 3.69
N PHE A 253 -21.50 -6.37 3.63
CA PHE A 253 -20.44 -5.93 4.53
C PHE A 253 -20.88 -5.98 5.99
N TYR A 254 -22.01 -5.35 6.32
CA TYR A 254 -22.51 -5.33 7.71
C TYR A 254 -22.75 -6.74 8.24
N LYS A 255 -23.33 -7.61 7.43
CA LYS A 255 -23.56 -9.01 7.80
C LYS A 255 -22.24 -9.74 8.06
N ALA A 256 -21.25 -9.63 7.17
CA ALA A 256 -19.95 -10.30 7.34
C ALA A 256 -19.21 -9.81 8.59
N VAL A 257 -19.21 -8.51 8.85
CA VAL A 257 -18.56 -7.95 10.04
C VAL A 257 -19.28 -8.38 11.34
N THR A 258 -20.60 -8.39 11.38
CA THR A 258 -21.35 -8.84 12.58
C THR A 258 -21.30 -10.36 12.79
N GLU A 259 -21.10 -11.16 11.75
CA GLU A 259 -20.77 -12.58 11.87
C GLU A 259 -19.36 -12.80 12.45
N LYS A 260 -18.38 -11.98 12.05
CA LYS A 260 -17.00 -12.04 12.54
C LYS A 260 -16.84 -11.48 13.95
N TYR A 261 -17.61 -10.45 14.29
CA TYR A 261 -17.61 -9.73 15.57
C TYR A 261 -19.04 -9.61 16.11
N PRO A 262 -19.57 -10.67 16.79
CA PRO A 262 -20.99 -10.70 17.19
C PRO A 262 -21.42 -9.63 18.21
N GLU A 263 -20.45 -8.95 18.84
CA GLU A 263 -20.71 -7.84 19.76
C GLU A 263 -21.02 -6.53 19.03
N LEU A 264 -20.77 -6.44 17.71
CA LEU A 264 -21.00 -5.22 16.93
C LEU A 264 -22.42 -5.12 16.40
N THR A 265 -22.87 -3.88 16.19
CA THR A 265 -24.16 -3.51 15.59
C THR A 265 -23.94 -2.48 14.48
N TYR A 266 -24.95 -2.27 13.63
CA TYR A 266 -24.93 -1.24 12.58
C TYR A 266 -26.27 -0.50 12.47
#